data_ab909b32c890cb0004db8f7608522759
#
_entry.id   ab909b32c890cb0004db8f7608522759
#
_cell.length_a   1.000
_cell.length_b   1.000
_cell.length_c   1.000
_cell.angle_alpha   90.00
_cell.angle_beta   90.00
_cell.angle_gamma   90.00
#
_symmetry.space_group_name_H-M   'P 1'
#
loop_
_entity.id
_entity.type
_entity.pdbx_description
1 polymer ?
#
loop_
_entity_poly.entity_id
_entity_poly.type
_entity_poly.pdbx_seq_one_letter_code
_entity_poly.pdbx_strand_id
1 'polypeptide(L)'
;MSFIDERVQTTGLTFDDVLLVPAYSEVLPREVSTVGRFSRNIQLNIPIVSAAMDTVTEANLAIALAREGGIGVIHKNMSIAAQAAHVRRVKRAESGMIYDPVTIRKENTVADALQLMQENKIGGIPVVDEAGMLIGIVTNRDLRFQSDMNRPIDEVMTKENIVTTHETDLKSAAEVLLANKIEKLPVVDNAGKLVGLITYRDITKLKDNPNACKDSKGRLRVAAGVGITPDSMERVAALVAEEVDAVVLDSAHGHTKGVVDLLRKIKETYPHLDVVVGNIATAEAAKYLIENGADGIKVGIGPGSICTTRIIAGVGVPQLSAIYDASTEAKKAGVPIIADGGLRYSGDIVKALAAGGNCVMVGSMFAGTEESPGETIIYNGRKFKAYRGMGSIDAMKAGSADRYFQKGEVNVMKLVPEGIVGRVPFKGKLAETVYQLVGGIRAGMGYCGAKDIDTWQTARFIRITSSGVTENHPHDITITSETPNYSRGE
;
A
#
# COMPACT_ATOMS: atom_id res chain seq x y z
N MET A 1 -15.22 -26.10 38.86
CA MET A 1 -15.48 -25.50 37.52
C MET A 1 -14.99 -26.45 36.45
N SER A 2 -15.70 -26.59 35.35
CA SER A 2 -15.27 -27.47 34.27
C SER A 2 -14.14 -26.79 33.44
N PHE A 3 -13.39 -27.57 32.67
CA PHE A 3 -12.38 -27.03 31.72
C PHE A 3 -12.99 -25.95 30.82
N ILE A 4 -14.24 -26.13 30.40
CA ILE A 4 -14.97 -25.20 29.55
C ILE A 4 -15.17 -23.87 30.28
N ASP A 5 -15.58 -23.88 31.54
CA ASP A 5 -15.88 -22.66 32.33
C ASP A 5 -14.62 -21.87 32.64
N GLU A 6 -13.47 -22.53 32.78
CA GLU A 6 -12.20 -21.88 33.16
C GLU A 6 -11.36 -21.43 31.96
N ARG A 7 -11.36 -22.16 30.86
CA ARG A 7 -10.38 -22.03 29.79
C ARG A 7 -10.96 -21.83 28.40
N VAL A 8 -12.24 -22.04 28.18
CA VAL A 8 -12.91 -21.75 26.91
C VAL A 8 -13.67 -20.44 27.06
N GLN A 9 -13.13 -19.36 26.42
CA GLN A 9 -13.67 -18.01 26.60
C GLN A 9 -15.05 -17.84 25.99
N THR A 10 -15.12 -17.82 24.65
CA THR A 10 -16.34 -17.55 23.90
C THR A 10 -16.34 -18.28 22.56
N THR A 11 -17.49 -18.29 21.88
CA THR A 11 -17.54 -18.71 20.48
C THR A 11 -16.97 -17.58 19.60
N GLY A 12 -15.83 -17.82 18.93
CA GLY A 12 -15.27 -16.90 17.94
C GLY A 12 -16.04 -16.95 16.63
N LEU A 13 -16.21 -15.80 15.97
CA LEU A 13 -16.94 -15.63 14.73
C LEU A 13 -16.02 -15.28 13.57
N THR A 14 -16.27 -15.89 12.40
CA THR A 14 -15.69 -15.56 11.11
C THR A 14 -16.64 -14.63 10.33
N PHE A 15 -16.24 -14.22 9.12
CA PHE A 15 -17.13 -13.44 8.25
C PHE A 15 -18.35 -14.23 7.77
N ASP A 16 -18.24 -15.57 7.69
CA ASP A 16 -19.36 -16.43 7.27
C ASP A 16 -20.43 -16.63 8.35
N ASP A 17 -20.10 -16.38 9.60
CA ASP A 17 -21.01 -16.61 10.71
C ASP A 17 -22.05 -15.50 10.89
N VAL A 18 -21.89 -14.35 10.19
CA VAL A 18 -22.73 -13.18 10.41
C VAL A 18 -23.09 -12.46 9.11
N LEU A 19 -24.19 -11.71 9.16
CA LEU A 19 -24.54 -10.66 8.21
C LEU A 19 -24.74 -9.33 8.96
N LEU A 20 -24.55 -8.21 8.26
CA LEU A 20 -24.98 -6.90 8.77
C LEU A 20 -26.49 -6.76 8.62
N VAL A 21 -27.12 -6.20 9.65
CA VAL A 21 -28.56 -5.92 9.63
C VAL A 21 -28.77 -4.60 8.89
N PRO A 22 -29.62 -4.55 7.84
CA PRO A 22 -29.98 -3.30 7.17
C PRO A 22 -30.60 -2.33 8.17
N ALA A 23 -30.34 -1.04 7.95
CA ALA A 23 -30.86 0.03 8.79
C ALA A 23 -31.49 1.15 7.94
N TYR A 24 -32.22 2.04 8.59
CA TYR A 24 -32.72 3.25 7.93
C TYR A 24 -31.55 4.06 7.37
N SER A 25 -31.66 4.49 6.13
CA SER A 25 -30.59 5.19 5.41
C SER A 25 -31.09 6.48 4.78
N GLU A 26 -30.37 7.56 5.03
CA GLU A 26 -30.54 8.87 4.37
C GLU A 26 -29.38 9.16 3.41
N VAL A 27 -28.47 8.18 3.20
CA VAL A 27 -27.28 8.33 2.35
C VAL A 27 -27.36 7.38 1.15
N LEU A 28 -26.98 7.88 -0.01
CA LEU A 28 -26.84 7.05 -1.20
C LEU A 28 -25.40 6.49 -1.29
N PRO A 29 -25.20 5.30 -1.88
CA PRO A 29 -23.87 4.71 -2.02
C PRO A 29 -22.81 5.62 -2.65
N ARG A 30 -23.18 6.55 -3.53
CA ARG A 30 -22.28 7.53 -4.15
C ARG A 30 -21.87 8.69 -3.24
N GLU A 31 -22.57 8.91 -2.13
CA GLU A 31 -22.42 10.04 -1.21
C GLU A 31 -21.63 9.68 0.05
N VAL A 32 -21.41 8.38 0.29
CA VAL A 32 -20.68 7.91 1.47
C VAL A 32 -19.17 8.16 1.34
N SER A 33 -18.53 8.44 2.46
CA SER A 33 -17.07 8.58 2.56
C SER A 33 -16.43 7.22 2.83
N THR A 34 -15.59 6.76 1.91
CA THR A 34 -14.79 5.53 2.07
C THR A 34 -13.43 5.79 2.69
N VAL A 35 -13.20 6.97 3.22
CA VAL A 35 -11.95 7.36 3.85
C VAL A 35 -11.66 6.44 5.03
N GLY A 36 -10.47 5.80 5.01
CA GLY A 36 -9.96 4.96 6.08
C GLY A 36 -8.68 5.52 6.68
N ARG A 37 -8.13 4.81 7.68
CA ARG A 37 -6.85 5.16 8.30
C ARG A 37 -5.94 3.95 8.32
N PHE A 38 -4.68 4.14 7.91
CA PHE A 38 -3.63 3.13 7.95
C PHE A 38 -2.83 3.18 9.25
N SER A 39 -2.55 4.38 9.70
CA SER A 39 -1.83 4.68 10.94
C SER A 39 -2.34 5.98 11.53
N ARG A 40 -1.82 6.42 12.68
CA ARG A 40 -2.22 7.67 13.34
C ARG A 40 -2.19 8.87 12.38
N ASN A 41 -1.16 8.95 11.53
CA ASN A 41 -0.90 10.11 10.67
C ASN A 41 -1.16 9.84 9.19
N ILE A 42 -1.54 8.62 8.80
CA ILE A 42 -1.79 8.24 7.41
C ILE A 42 -3.26 7.91 7.20
N GLN A 43 -3.92 8.82 6.52
CA GLN A 43 -5.28 8.65 6.00
C GLN A 43 -5.23 8.05 4.60
N LEU A 44 -6.20 7.20 4.28
CA LEU A 44 -6.40 6.59 2.97
C LEU A 44 -7.73 7.09 2.39
N ASN A 45 -7.77 7.32 1.07
CA ASN A 45 -9.01 7.73 0.39
C ASN A 45 -9.96 6.54 0.14
N ILE A 46 -9.41 5.31 0.11
CA ILE A 46 -10.15 4.05 0.18
C ILE A 46 -9.54 3.16 1.27
N PRO A 47 -10.31 2.38 2.03
CA PRO A 47 -9.82 1.64 3.19
C PRO A 47 -9.13 0.32 2.81
N ILE A 48 -8.25 0.34 1.79
CA ILE A 48 -7.65 -0.86 1.21
C ILE A 48 -6.13 -0.73 1.20
N VAL A 49 -5.46 -1.77 1.70
CA VAL A 49 -4.01 -1.92 1.79
C VAL A 49 -3.59 -3.21 1.09
N SER A 50 -2.49 -3.23 0.36
CA SER A 50 -1.96 -4.50 -0.20
C SER A 50 -0.94 -5.15 0.72
N ALA A 51 -1.00 -6.49 0.79
CA ALA A 51 -0.19 -7.29 1.71
C ALA A 51 1.29 -7.31 1.35
N ALA A 52 2.15 -7.31 2.37
CA ALA A 52 3.61 -7.38 2.26
C ALA A 52 4.09 -8.79 1.90
N MET A 53 3.67 -9.30 0.74
CA MET A 53 3.97 -10.65 0.26
C MET A 53 4.70 -10.59 -1.08
N ASP A 54 5.69 -11.46 -1.26
CA ASP A 54 6.57 -11.47 -2.42
C ASP A 54 5.92 -11.87 -3.76
N THR A 55 4.65 -12.30 -3.72
CA THR A 55 3.80 -12.52 -4.90
C THR A 55 2.65 -11.51 -4.99
N VAL A 56 2.64 -10.48 -4.15
CA VAL A 56 1.55 -9.46 -4.12
C VAL A 56 2.08 -8.06 -4.34
N THR A 57 2.98 -7.54 -3.48
CA THR A 57 3.29 -6.11 -3.46
C THR A 57 4.75 -5.79 -3.69
N GLU A 58 5.02 -5.31 -4.89
CA GLU A 58 6.21 -4.54 -5.25
C GLU A 58 5.80 -3.15 -5.77
N ALA A 59 6.75 -2.36 -6.32
CA ALA A 59 6.49 -0.99 -6.73
C ALA A 59 5.33 -0.84 -7.72
N ASN A 60 5.14 -1.77 -8.68
CA ASN A 60 4.06 -1.66 -9.68
C ASN A 60 2.68 -1.68 -9.02
N LEU A 61 2.43 -2.67 -8.16
CA LEU A 61 1.16 -2.79 -7.46
C LEU A 61 0.98 -1.66 -6.43
N ALA A 62 2.04 -1.27 -5.71
CA ALA A 62 1.98 -0.17 -4.76
C ALA A 62 1.61 1.16 -5.45
N ILE A 63 2.17 1.45 -6.63
CA ILE A 63 1.83 2.62 -7.44
C ILE A 63 0.36 2.55 -7.88
N ALA A 64 -0.07 1.42 -8.43
CA ALA A 64 -1.44 1.26 -8.91
C ALA A 64 -2.45 1.45 -7.77
N LEU A 65 -2.21 0.82 -6.60
CA LEU A 65 -3.11 0.94 -5.45
C LEU A 65 -3.13 2.36 -4.86
N ALA A 66 -1.97 3.03 -4.78
CA ALA A 66 -1.92 4.40 -4.29
C ALA A 66 -2.66 5.38 -5.22
N ARG A 67 -2.69 5.15 -6.54
CA ARG A 67 -3.49 5.91 -7.51
C ARG A 67 -4.99 5.77 -7.28
N GLU A 68 -5.43 4.60 -6.86
CA GLU A 68 -6.84 4.34 -6.50
C GLU A 68 -7.21 4.91 -5.12
N GLY A 69 -6.23 5.33 -4.31
CA GLY A 69 -6.45 5.94 -2.99
C GLY A 69 -6.11 5.05 -1.79
N GLY A 70 -5.60 3.85 -2.01
CA GLY A 70 -5.08 2.94 -0.98
C GLY A 70 -3.58 3.12 -0.72
N ILE A 71 -2.95 2.14 -0.07
CA ILE A 71 -1.49 2.11 0.17
C ILE A 71 -0.94 0.70 -0.03
N GLY A 72 0.21 0.60 -0.71
CA GLY A 72 0.94 -0.66 -0.84
C GLY A 72 2.00 -0.85 0.24
N VAL A 73 2.14 -2.08 0.75
CA VAL A 73 3.24 -2.44 1.67
C VAL A 73 4.25 -3.30 0.92
N ILE A 74 5.41 -2.72 0.59
CA ILE A 74 6.49 -3.44 -0.12
C ILE A 74 7.03 -4.55 0.77
N HIS A 75 7.11 -5.78 0.25
CA HIS A 75 7.60 -6.93 1.00
C HIS A 75 9.12 -6.87 1.27
N LYS A 76 9.57 -7.61 2.29
CA LYS A 76 10.99 -7.63 2.72
C LYS A 76 11.83 -8.78 2.14
N ASN A 77 11.24 -9.72 1.37
CA ASN A 77 11.95 -10.85 0.77
C ASN A 77 12.85 -10.40 -0.39
N MET A 78 13.73 -9.47 -0.11
CA MET A 78 14.73 -8.89 -1.02
C MET A 78 15.81 -8.18 -0.23
N SER A 79 16.90 -7.81 -0.89
CA SER A 79 17.94 -7.02 -0.24
C SER A 79 17.45 -5.65 0.23
N ILE A 80 18.12 -5.06 1.21
CA ILE A 80 17.80 -3.72 1.73
C ILE A 80 17.79 -2.69 0.59
N ALA A 81 18.82 -2.72 -0.27
CA ALA A 81 18.94 -1.81 -1.41
C ALA A 81 17.80 -1.98 -2.42
N ALA A 82 17.36 -3.22 -2.70
CA ALA A 82 16.25 -3.49 -3.61
C ALA A 82 14.93 -2.96 -3.05
N GLN A 83 14.64 -3.18 -1.77
CA GLN A 83 13.43 -2.67 -1.13
C GLN A 83 13.38 -1.13 -1.12
N ALA A 84 14.51 -0.49 -0.78
CA ALA A 84 14.67 0.96 -0.85
C ALA A 84 14.44 1.48 -2.28
N ALA A 85 14.96 0.78 -3.32
CA ALA A 85 14.72 1.13 -4.71
C ALA A 85 13.24 1.03 -5.11
N HIS A 86 12.49 0.05 -4.60
CA HIS A 86 11.04 -0.02 -4.79
C HIS A 86 10.32 1.17 -4.15
N VAL A 87 10.67 1.56 -2.93
CA VAL A 87 10.11 2.75 -2.25
C VAL A 87 10.40 4.00 -3.08
N ARG A 88 11.67 4.22 -3.46
CA ARG A 88 12.08 5.33 -4.34
C ARG A 88 11.26 5.40 -5.62
N ARG A 89 11.00 4.25 -6.25
CA ARG A 89 10.22 4.14 -7.48
C ARG A 89 8.77 4.58 -7.27
N VAL A 90 8.14 4.23 -6.14
CA VAL A 90 6.78 4.68 -5.81
C VAL A 90 6.78 6.19 -5.57
N LYS A 91 7.71 6.71 -4.77
CA LYS A 91 7.82 8.15 -4.48
C LYS A 91 8.05 9.00 -5.73
N ARG A 92 8.76 8.47 -6.72
CA ARG A 92 9.01 9.14 -8.02
C ARG A 92 7.92 8.94 -9.06
N ALA A 93 6.98 8.00 -8.87
CA ALA A 93 5.95 7.69 -9.88
C ALA A 93 4.98 8.86 -10.11
N GLU A 94 4.65 9.58 -9.05
CA GLU A 94 3.92 10.84 -9.09
C GLU A 94 4.51 11.78 -8.05
N SER A 95 4.90 12.95 -8.48
CA SER A 95 5.29 14.05 -7.60
C SER A 95 4.55 15.30 -8.05
N GLY A 96 4.12 16.10 -7.09
CA GLY A 96 3.53 17.39 -7.41
C GLY A 96 4.57 18.35 -7.98
N MET A 97 5.75 18.35 -7.38
CA MET A 97 6.94 19.08 -7.81
C MET A 97 8.15 18.15 -7.64
N ILE A 98 9.06 18.16 -8.55
CA ILE A 98 10.36 17.49 -8.44
C ILE A 98 11.25 18.41 -7.61
N TYR A 99 11.48 18.09 -6.34
CA TYR A 99 12.23 18.91 -5.39
C TYR A 99 13.74 18.94 -5.60
N ASP A 100 14.30 17.97 -6.27
CA ASP A 100 15.73 17.90 -6.65
C ASP A 100 15.80 17.47 -8.12
N PRO A 101 15.51 18.40 -9.05
CA PRO A 101 15.53 18.08 -10.46
C PRO A 101 16.97 17.81 -10.92
N VAL A 102 17.11 16.90 -11.88
CA VAL A 102 18.37 16.74 -12.60
C VAL A 102 18.72 18.06 -13.26
N THR A 103 19.91 18.58 -13.00
CA THR A 103 20.42 19.84 -13.54
C THR A 103 21.67 19.60 -14.37
N ILE A 104 22.00 20.56 -15.21
CA ILE A 104 23.24 20.58 -16.02
C ILE A 104 23.89 21.97 -15.94
N ARG A 105 25.19 22.04 -16.17
CA ARG A 105 25.94 23.29 -16.23
C ARG A 105 25.99 23.79 -17.67
N LYS A 106 26.16 25.09 -17.84
CA LYS A 106 26.24 25.71 -19.16
C LYS A 106 27.47 25.29 -19.98
N GLU A 107 28.54 24.86 -19.30
CA GLU A 107 29.78 24.35 -19.88
C GLU A 107 29.69 22.91 -20.40
N ASN A 108 28.69 22.13 -19.93
CA ASN A 108 28.46 20.79 -20.43
C ASN A 108 28.08 20.79 -21.91
N THR A 109 28.21 19.63 -22.55
CA THR A 109 27.96 19.48 -24.00
C THR A 109 26.52 18.97 -24.28
N VAL A 110 26.12 19.09 -25.55
CA VAL A 110 24.90 18.48 -26.08
C VAL A 110 24.87 16.96 -25.80
N ALA A 111 26.03 16.28 -25.95
CA ALA A 111 26.14 14.86 -25.65
C ALA A 111 25.81 14.55 -24.18
N ASP A 112 26.35 15.35 -23.23
CA ASP A 112 26.08 15.18 -21.80
C ASP A 112 24.59 15.36 -21.48
N ALA A 113 23.95 16.36 -22.09
CA ALA A 113 22.52 16.60 -21.89
C ALA A 113 21.66 15.43 -22.41
N LEU A 114 21.98 14.91 -23.60
CA LEU A 114 21.28 13.76 -24.19
C LEU A 114 21.46 12.50 -23.34
N GLN A 115 22.68 12.27 -22.85
CA GLN A 115 22.96 11.15 -21.94
C GLN A 115 22.15 11.26 -20.65
N LEU A 116 22.15 12.42 -19.98
CA LEU A 116 21.38 12.67 -18.77
C LEU A 116 19.87 12.49 -19.01
N MET A 117 19.35 12.97 -20.16
CA MET A 117 17.94 12.79 -20.53
C MET A 117 17.59 11.32 -20.73
N GLN A 118 18.46 10.55 -21.37
CA GLN A 118 18.26 9.11 -21.60
C GLN A 118 18.30 8.30 -20.30
N GLU A 119 19.32 8.52 -19.48
CA GLU A 119 19.50 7.83 -18.19
C GLU A 119 18.34 8.07 -17.24
N ASN A 120 17.87 9.32 -17.16
CA ASN A 120 16.79 9.74 -16.26
C ASN A 120 15.39 9.68 -16.90
N LYS A 121 15.27 9.34 -18.20
CA LYS A 121 14.02 9.32 -18.97
C LYS A 121 13.24 10.64 -18.90
N ILE A 122 13.94 11.74 -19.02
CA ILE A 122 13.40 13.11 -18.95
C ILE A 122 13.57 13.83 -20.28
N GLY A 123 12.69 14.79 -20.59
CA GLY A 123 12.69 15.53 -21.85
C GLY A 123 13.12 17.00 -21.70
N GLY A 124 13.80 17.35 -20.61
CA GLY A 124 14.36 18.68 -20.41
C GLY A 124 14.97 18.84 -19.04
N ILE A 125 16.01 19.65 -18.95
CA ILE A 125 16.89 19.80 -17.80
C ILE A 125 17.06 21.29 -17.52
N PRO A 126 16.80 21.80 -16.30
CA PRO A 126 17.21 23.13 -15.89
C PRO A 126 18.74 23.30 -15.93
N VAL A 127 19.19 24.42 -16.41
CA VAL A 127 20.63 24.77 -16.43
C VAL A 127 20.89 25.73 -15.28
N VAL A 128 21.87 25.40 -14.44
CA VAL A 128 22.21 26.16 -13.24
C VAL A 128 23.69 26.56 -13.23
N ASP A 129 24.01 27.64 -12.55
CA ASP A 129 25.38 28.04 -12.26
C ASP A 129 25.96 27.31 -11.03
N GLU A 130 27.21 27.67 -10.63
CA GLU A 130 27.89 27.09 -9.47
C GLU A 130 27.14 27.30 -8.14
N ALA A 131 26.39 28.40 -8.02
CA ALA A 131 25.61 28.73 -6.85
C ALA A 131 24.22 28.03 -6.83
N GLY A 132 23.84 27.34 -7.92
CA GLY A 132 22.53 26.72 -8.11
C GLY A 132 21.45 27.69 -8.59
N MET A 133 21.84 28.88 -9.09
CA MET A 133 20.92 29.82 -9.69
C MET A 133 20.46 29.32 -11.05
N LEU A 134 19.19 29.46 -11.35
CA LEU A 134 18.64 29.09 -12.65
C LEU A 134 19.10 30.08 -13.71
N ILE A 135 19.84 29.60 -14.73
CA ILE A 135 20.37 30.44 -15.83
C ILE A 135 19.82 30.05 -17.20
N GLY A 136 19.15 28.90 -17.29
CA GLY A 136 18.60 28.40 -18.54
C GLY A 136 17.76 27.13 -18.37
N ILE A 137 17.20 26.71 -19.48
CA ILE A 137 16.58 25.39 -19.61
C ILE A 137 16.92 24.79 -20.97
N VAL A 138 17.26 23.51 -21.01
CA VAL A 138 17.48 22.76 -22.26
C VAL A 138 16.47 21.63 -22.36
N THR A 139 15.82 21.48 -23.51
CA THR A 139 14.76 20.51 -23.76
C THR A 139 15.04 19.68 -25.01
N ASN A 140 14.30 18.57 -25.18
CA ASN A 140 14.37 17.77 -26.42
C ASN A 140 14.12 18.61 -27.68
N ARG A 141 13.37 19.72 -27.60
CA ARG A 141 13.14 20.64 -28.72
C ARG A 141 14.41 21.34 -29.14
N ASP A 142 15.20 21.81 -28.16
CA ASP A 142 16.44 22.52 -28.37
C ASP A 142 17.54 21.63 -28.93
N LEU A 143 17.53 20.33 -28.55
CA LEU A 143 18.56 19.37 -28.93
C LEU A 143 18.22 18.59 -30.23
N ARG A 144 16.96 18.57 -30.68
CA ARG A 144 16.48 17.71 -31.75
C ARG A 144 17.24 17.83 -33.06
N PHE A 145 17.70 19.02 -33.39
CA PHE A 145 18.37 19.33 -34.66
C PHE A 145 19.85 19.66 -34.50
N GLN A 146 20.44 19.38 -33.32
CA GLN A 146 21.86 19.58 -33.11
C GLN A 146 22.65 18.43 -33.71
N SER A 147 23.58 18.76 -34.60
CA SER A 147 24.50 17.79 -35.22
C SER A 147 25.86 17.75 -34.52
N ASP A 148 26.27 18.84 -33.89
CA ASP A 148 27.51 18.91 -33.12
C ASP A 148 27.24 18.53 -31.65
N MET A 149 27.68 17.33 -31.28
CA MET A 149 27.51 16.78 -29.93
C MET A 149 28.43 17.42 -28.89
N ASN A 150 29.51 18.06 -29.31
CA ASN A 150 30.47 18.76 -28.44
C ASN A 150 30.09 20.20 -28.18
N ARG A 151 29.02 20.71 -28.79
CA ARG A 151 28.55 22.06 -28.62
C ARG A 151 28.15 22.34 -27.16
N PRO A 152 28.62 23.46 -26.55
CA PRO A 152 28.25 23.81 -25.18
C PRO A 152 26.74 24.05 -25.03
N ILE A 153 26.19 23.67 -23.89
CA ILE A 153 24.76 23.87 -23.55
C ILE A 153 24.42 25.37 -23.55
N ASP A 154 25.38 26.22 -23.17
CA ASP A 154 25.22 27.67 -23.20
C ASP A 154 24.75 28.23 -24.55
N GLU A 155 25.14 27.61 -25.65
CA GLU A 155 24.80 28.04 -27.01
C GLU A 155 23.45 27.52 -27.53
N VAL A 156 22.87 26.48 -26.87
CA VAL A 156 21.67 25.82 -27.35
C VAL A 156 20.49 25.92 -26.38
N MET A 157 20.74 26.27 -25.10
CA MET A 157 19.70 26.42 -24.10
C MET A 157 18.84 27.66 -24.32
N THR A 158 17.61 27.63 -23.85
CA THR A 158 16.76 28.81 -23.70
C THR A 158 17.24 29.61 -22.49
N LYS A 159 17.68 30.88 -22.71
CA LYS A 159 18.19 31.81 -21.68
C LYS A 159 17.21 32.95 -21.38
N GLU A 160 16.51 33.42 -22.40
CA GLU A 160 15.60 34.56 -22.30
C GLU A 160 14.16 34.10 -22.09
N ASN A 161 13.39 34.90 -21.38
CA ASN A 161 11.98 34.65 -21.12
C ASN A 161 11.68 33.27 -20.46
N ILE A 162 12.59 32.81 -19.57
CA ILE A 162 12.35 31.61 -18.79
C ILE A 162 11.20 31.89 -17.83
N VAL A 163 10.08 31.19 -18.03
CA VAL A 163 8.95 31.28 -17.11
C VAL A 163 9.29 30.50 -15.87
N THR A 164 9.23 31.15 -14.71
CA THR A 164 9.45 30.54 -13.39
C THR A 164 8.27 30.84 -12.47
N THR A 165 8.20 30.11 -11.37
CA THR A 165 7.25 30.39 -10.30
C THR A 165 7.92 30.25 -8.93
N HIS A 166 7.38 30.93 -7.93
CA HIS A 166 7.70 30.71 -6.52
C HIS A 166 6.67 29.81 -5.83
N GLU A 167 5.56 29.56 -6.52
CA GLU A 167 4.45 28.76 -5.99
C GLU A 167 4.68 27.28 -6.23
N THR A 168 4.41 26.49 -5.21
CA THR A 168 4.46 25.03 -5.25
C THR A 168 3.07 24.41 -5.47
N ASP A 169 2.01 25.22 -5.49
CA ASP A 169 0.65 24.76 -5.77
C ASP A 169 0.48 24.39 -7.24
N LEU A 170 0.02 23.16 -7.47
CA LEU A 170 -0.10 22.62 -8.81
C LEU A 170 -1.23 23.25 -9.64
N LYS A 171 -2.24 23.85 -9.02
CA LYS A 171 -3.31 24.55 -9.76
C LYS A 171 -2.76 25.83 -10.36
N SER A 172 -2.11 26.65 -9.54
CA SER A 172 -1.46 27.88 -10.00
C SER A 172 -0.39 27.58 -11.06
N ALA A 173 0.42 26.53 -10.84
CA ALA A 173 1.41 26.06 -11.82
C ALA A 173 0.78 25.61 -13.15
N ALA A 174 -0.40 24.96 -13.10
CA ALA A 174 -1.13 24.56 -14.31
C ALA A 174 -1.57 25.76 -15.15
N GLU A 175 -2.02 26.82 -14.52
CA GLU A 175 -2.43 28.07 -15.20
C GLU A 175 -1.22 28.74 -15.88
N VAL A 176 -0.07 28.78 -15.19
CA VAL A 176 1.19 29.32 -15.73
C VAL A 176 1.68 28.51 -16.93
N LEU A 177 1.70 27.16 -16.82
CA LEU A 177 2.10 26.26 -17.92
C LEU A 177 1.19 26.43 -19.14
N LEU A 178 -0.13 26.51 -18.92
CA LEU A 178 -1.12 26.67 -19.99
C LEU A 178 -1.02 28.05 -20.67
N ALA A 179 -0.94 29.12 -19.89
CA ALA A 179 -0.87 30.49 -20.38
C ALA A 179 0.39 30.71 -21.24
N ASN A 180 1.51 30.09 -20.86
CA ASN A 180 2.77 30.22 -21.56
C ASN A 180 3.05 29.11 -22.59
N LYS A 181 2.16 28.12 -22.72
CA LYS A 181 2.28 26.96 -23.63
C LYS A 181 3.61 26.19 -23.47
N ILE A 182 4.03 26.03 -22.22
CA ILE A 182 5.27 25.32 -21.83
C ILE A 182 4.94 24.00 -21.13
N GLU A 183 5.85 23.04 -21.17
CA GLU A 183 5.70 21.72 -20.55
C GLU A 183 6.44 21.59 -19.22
N LYS A 184 7.33 22.54 -18.93
CA LYS A 184 8.21 22.52 -17.76
C LYS A 184 8.29 23.91 -17.14
N LEU A 185 8.08 23.96 -15.83
CA LEU A 185 8.04 25.18 -15.06
C LEU A 185 9.04 25.06 -13.90
N PRO A 186 10.23 25.67 -14.02
CA PRO A 186 11.17 25.75 -12.92
C PRO A 186 10.57 26.53 -11.75
N VAL A 187 10.74 26.02 -10.55
CA VAL A 187 10.38 26.68 -9.29
C VAL A 187 11.66 27.23 -8.67
N VAL A 188 11.66 28.52 -8.38
CA VAL A 188 12.82 29.21 -7.81
C VAL A 188 12.45 29.87 -6.48
N ASP A 189 13.44 30.04 -5.60
CA ASP A 189 13.27 30.85 -4.39
C ASP A 189 13.34 32.36 -4.69
N ASN A 190 13.18 33.17 -3.65
CA ASN A 190 13.23 34.65 -3.78
C ASN A 190 14.60 35.18 -4.26
N ALA A 191 15.65 34.38 -4.18
CA ALA A 191 16.97 34.70 -4.68
C ALA A 191 17.18 34.25 -6.15
N GLY A 192 16.23 33.49 -6.72
CA GLY A 192 16.33 32.93 -8.07
C GLY A 192 17.04 31.57 -8.13
N LYS A 193 17.34 30.97 -6.98
CA LYS A 193 17.93 29.64 -6.90
C LYS A 193 16.88 28.59 -7.22
N LEU A 194 17.23 27.58 -8.02
CA LEU A 194 16.34 26.47 -8.37
C LEU A 194 16.03 25.63 -7.15
N VAL A 195 14.74 25.50 -6.82
CA VAL A 195 14.24 24.67 -5.71
C VAL A 195 13.38 23.50 -6.19
N GLY A 196 12.94 23.53 -7.44
CA GLY A 196 12.14 22.45 -8.00
C GLY A 196 11.80 22.62 -9.47
N LEU A 197 11.10 21.60 -10.00
CA LEU A 197 10.58 21.59 -11.36
C LEU A 197 9.18 20.98 -11.38
N ILE A 198 8.21 21.69 -11.96
CA ILE A 198 6.86 21.18 -12.21
C ILE A 198 6.72 20.91 -13.71
N THR A 199 6.14 19.75 -14.06
CA THR A 199 5.92 19.41 -15.48
C THR A 199 4.42 19.31 -15.79
N TYR A 200 4.05 19.54 -17.06
CA TYR A 200 2.68 19.35 -17.54
C TYR A 200 2.17 17.91 -17.29
N ARG A 201 3.08 16.92 -17.35
CA ARG A 201 2.76 15.51 -17.03
C ARG A 201 2.33 15.34 -15.57
N ASP A 202 2.89 16.08 -14.63
CA ASP A 202 2.53 15.99 -13.20
C ASP A 202 1.12 16.56 -12.96
N ILE A 203 0.74 17.57 -13.73
CA ILE A 203 -0.60 18.17 -13.69
C ILE A 203 -1.65 17.24 -14.32
N THR A 204 -1.33 16.59 -15.45
CA THR A 204 -2.26 15.63 -16.06
C THR A 204 -2.53 14.43 -15.15
N LYS A 205 -1.51 13.91 -14.47
CA LYS A 205 -1.66 12.83 -13.49
C LYS A 205 -2.60 13.17 -12.33
N LEU A 206 -2.67 14.44 -11.92
CA LEU A 206 -3.65 14.88 -10.91
C LEU A 206 -5.10 14.74 -11.39
N LYS A 207 -5.34 15.02 -12.68
CA LYS A 207 -6.67 14.86 -13.28
C LYS A 207 -7.03 13.41 -13.51
N ASP A 208 -6.02 12.59 -13.88
CA ASP A 208 -6.21 11.16 -14.16
C ASP A 208 -6.48 10.34 -12.87
N ASN A 209 -5.85 10.73 -11.75
CA ASN A 209 -5.95 10.01 -10.47
C ASN A 209 -6.38 10.96 -9.32
N PRO A 210 -7.62 11.46 -9.33
CA PRO A 210 -8.08 12.45 -8.35
C PRO A 210 -8.16 11.90 -6.92
N ASN A 211 -8.31 10.58 -6.77
CA ASN A 211 -8.39 9.90 -5.48
C ASN A 211 -7.05 9.40 -4.96
N ALA A 212 -5.93 9.66 -5.67
CA ALA A 212 -4.64 9.12 -5.30
C ALA A 212 -4.25 9.47 -3.85
N CYS A 213 -3.74 8.46 -3.12
CA CYS A 213 -3.24 8.62 -1.76
C CYS A 213 -1.84 9.24 -1.80
N LYS A 214 -1.74 10.52 -1.43
CA LYS A 214 -0.53 11.33 -1.54
C LYS A 214 -0.08 11.90 -0.19
N ASP A 215 1.23 12.12 -0.08
CA ASP A 215 1.84 12.85 1.03
C ASP A 215 1.69 14.38 0.84
N SER A 216 2.17 15.16 1.81
CA SER A 216 2.14 16.63 1.76
C SER A 216 2.95 17.24 0.61
N LYS A 217 3.88 16.47 0.02
CA LYS A 217 4.68 16.86 -1.16
C LYS A 217 4.01 16.42 -2.48
N GLY A 218 2.78 15.89 -2.45
CA GLY A 218 2.04 15.41 -3.63
C GLY A 218 2.54 14.10 -4.23
N ARG A 219 3.39 13.35 -3.51
CA ARG A 219 3.94 12.06 -3.95
C ARG A 219 3.07 10.91 -3.43
N LEU A 220 3.00 9.82 -4.18
CA LEU A 220 2.27 8.64 -3.77
C LEU A 220 2.80 8.10 -2.43
N ARG A 221 1.88 7.71 -1.54
CA ARG A 221 2.23 7.08 -0.27
C ARG A 221 2.59 5.60 -0.46
N VAL A 222 3.56 5.15 0.34
CA VAL A 222 4.02 3.76 0.33
C VAL A 222 4.49 3.36 1.73
N ALA A 223 4.18 2.14 2.13
CA ALA A 223 4.73 1.51 3.33
C ALA A 223 5.66 0.35 2.95
N ALA A 224 6.49 -0.09 3.90
CA ALA A 224 7.41 -1.20 3.68
C ALA A 224 7.45 -2.15 4.89
N GLY A 225 7.46 -3.46 4.60
CA GLY A 225 7.59 -4.50 5.62
C GLY A 225 9.01 -4.60 6.18
N VAL A 226 9.12 -4.79 7.48
CA VAL A 226 10.39 -5.00 8.21
C VAL A 226 10.23 -6.23 9.10
N GLY A 227 11.21 -7.11 9.09
CA GLY A 227 11.26 -8.28 9.98
C GLY A 227 11.95 -7.99 11.31
N ILE A 228 12.05 -9.03 12.15
CA ILE A 228 12.74 -8.97 13.43
C ILE A 228 14.11 -9.65 13.27
N THR A 229 15.06 -8.93 12.73
CA THR A 229 16.39 -9.43 12.35
C THR A 229 17.48 -8.45 12.80
N PRO A 230 18.74 -8.89 12.96
CA PRO A 230 19.82 -7.99 13.36
C PRO A 230 20.02 -6.77 12.45
N ASP A 231 19.69 -6.90 11.14
CA ASP A 231 19.79 -5.88 10.12
C ASP A 231 18.52 -4.99 10.00
N SER A 232 17.52 -5.18 10.88
CA SER A 232 16.24 -4.44 10.80
C SER A 232 16.42 -2.93 10.88
N MET A 233 17.30 -2.42 11.74
CA MET A 233 17.55 -0.98 11.85
C MET A 233 18.27 -0.40 10.63
N GLU A 234 19.20 -1.15 10.02
CA GLU A 234 19.82 -0.76 8.74
C GLU A 234 18.79 -0.68 7.63
N ARG A 235 17.87 -1.66 7.57
CA ARG A 235 16.73 -1.64 6.63
C ARG A 235 15.83 -0.43 6.83
N VAL A 236 15.46 -0.14 8.08
CA VAL A 236 14.64 1.05 8.41
C VAL A 236 15.35 2.33 7.98
N ALA A 237 16.66 2.46 8.27
CA ALA A 237 17.45 3.63 7.86
C ALA A 237 17.45 3.83 6.33
N ALA A 238 17.63 2.75 5.55
CA ALA A 238 17.59 2.80 4.09
C ALA A 238 16.20 3.19 3.55
N LEU A 239 15.12 2.71 4.19
CA LEU A 239 13.74 3.05 3.82
C LEU A 239 13.41 4.51 4.16
N VAL A 240 13.87 5.00 5.31
CA VAL A 240 13.70 6.41 5.72
C VAL A 240 14.48 7.35 4.78
N ALA A 241 15.67 6.97 4.33
CA ALA A 241 16.43 7.73 3.34
C ALA A 241 15.67 7.91 2.01
N GLU A 242 14.78 6.97 1.66
CA GLU A 242 13.88 7.07 0.51
C GLU A 242 12.50 7.67 0.85
N GLU A 243 12.38 8.27 2.05
CA GLU A 243 11.16 8.93 2.53
C GLU A 243 9.92 8.01 2.52
N VAL A 244 10.07 6.75 2.99
CA VAL A 244 8.93 5.85 3.22
C VAL A 244 7.94 6.50 4.19
N ASP A 245 6.63 6.36 3.93
CA ASP A 245 5.61 7.00 4.79
C ASP A 245 5.39 6.23 6.10
N ALA A 246 5.52 4.90 6.08
CA ALA A 246 5.43 4.06 7.26
C ALA A 246 6.21 2.76 7.09
N VAL A 247 6.61 2.16 8.20
CA VAL A 247 7.10 0.77 8.23
C VAL A 247 6.10 -0.15 8.92
N VAL A 248 6.06 -1.41 8.47
CA VAL A 248 5.21 -2.45 9.04
C VAL A 248 6.11 -3.51 9.67
N LEU A 249 6.14 -3.59 11.00
CA LEU A 249 6.77 -4.70 11.70
C LEU A 249 5.90 -5.95 11.51
N ASP A 250 6.33 -6.83 10.61
CA ASP A 250 5.55 -7.94 10.10
C ASP A 250 6.06 -9.27 10.64
N SER A 251 5.40 -9.80 11.67
CA SER A 251 5.66 -11.06 12.34
C SER A 251 4.44 -11.97 12.35
N ALA A 252 4.63 -13.28 12.42
CA ALA A 252 3.54 -14.23 12.62
C ALA A 252 2.87 -14.03 13.98
N HIS A 253 3.60 -13.51 14.98
CA HIS A 253 3.09 -13.16 16.30
C HIS A 253 3.69 -11.85 16.78
N GLY A 254 2.91 -10.75 16.69
CA GLY A 254 3.34 -9.40 17.05
C GLY A 254 3.49 -9.17 18.56
N HIS A 255 2.79 -9.94 19.40
CA HIS A 255 2.82 -9.82 20.86
C HIS A 255 4.03 -10.54 21.46
N THR A 256 5.23 -10.15 21.06
CA THR A 256 6.50 -10.74 21.52
C THR A 256 7.51 -9.66 21.94
N LYS A 257 8.38 -10.03 22.85
CA LYS A 257 9.43 -9.12 23.35
C LYS A 257 10.28 -8.53 22.22
N GLY A 258 10.73 -9.36 21.28
CA GLY A 258 11.60 -8.90 20.18
C GLY A 258 10.94 -7.87 19.26
N VAL A 259 9.62 -8.03 19.01
CA VAL A 259 8.84 -7.04 18.23
C VAL A 259 8.76 -5.72 18.98
N VAL A 260 8.46 -5.75 20.29
CA VAL A 260 8.32 -4.54 21.11
C VAL A 260 9.65 -3.82 21.30
N ASP A 261 10.73 -4.56 21.53
CA ASP A 261 12.06 -3.96 21.66
C ASP A 261 12.47 -3.23 20.35
N LEU A 262 12.18 -3.83 19.19
CA LEU A 262 12.43 -3.19 17.90
C LEU A 262 11.51 -1.98 17.66
N LEU A 263 10.23 -2.08 18.01
CA LEU A 263 9.28 -0.97 17.93
C LEU A 263 9.79 0.25 18.70
N ARG A 264 10.15 0.07 19.97
CA ARG A 264 10.69 1.14 20.81
C ARG A 264 11.95 1.77 20.19
N LYS A 265 12.89 0.93 19.74
CA LYS A 265 14.13 1.39 19.11
C LYS A 265 13.88 2.21 17.85
N ILE A 266 12.91 1.81 17.00
CA ILE A 266 12.54 2.58 15.82
C ILE A 266 11.92 3.92 16.23
N LYS A 267 10.99 3.94 17.19
CA LYS A 267 10.34 5.18 17.65
C LYS A 267 11.31 6.14 18.34
N GLU A 268 12.29 5.64 19.06
CA GLU A 268 13.38 6.44 19.66
C GLU A 268 14.28 7.07 18.58
N THR A 269 14.61 6.30 17.51
CA THR A 269 15.52 6.76 16.45
C THR A 269 14.81 7.65 15.41
N TYR A 270 13.55 7.33 15.08
CA TYR A 270 12.73 8.00 14.08
C TYR A 270 11.34 8.35 14.63
N PRO A 271 11.21 9.35 15.54
CA PRO A 271 9.94 9.66 16.23
C PRO A 271 8.78 9.98 15.29
N HIS A 272 9.07 10.54 14.12
CA HIS A 272 8.06 10.95 13.13
C HIS A 272 7.65 9.84 12.16
N LEU A 273 8.36 8.70 12.16
CA LEU A 273 8.02 7.58 11.31
C LEU A 273 6.84 6.80 11.92
N ASP A 274 5.79 6.61 11.15
CA ASP A 274 4.69 5.76 11.57
C ASP A 274 5.10 4.28 11.52
N VAL A 275 4.81 3.56 12.61
CA VAL A 275 5.11 2.13 12.76
C VAL A 275 3.82 1.36 12.98
N VAL A 276 3.45 0.55 11.99
CA VAL A 276 2.35 -0.43 12.11
C VAL A 276 2.93 -1.75 12.60
N VAL A 277 2.27 -2.39 13.55
CA VAL A 277 2.75 -3.63 14.17
C VAL A 277 1.74 -4.75 14.03
N GLY A 278 2.18 -5.94 13.67
CA GLY A 278 1.34 -7.14 13.61
C GLY A 278 2.15 -8.41 13.35
N ASN A 279 1.47 -9.56 13.35
CA ASN A 279 0.02 -9.74 13.49
C ASN A 279 -0.34 -10.08 14.93
N ILE A 280 -1.49 -9.63 15.33
CA ILE A 280 -2.10 -9.97 16.62
C ILE A 280 -3.54 -10.47 16.45
N ALA A 281 -4.17 -10.93 17.51
CA ALA A 281 -5.56 -11.38 17.49
C ALA A 281 -6.35 -11.07 18.77
N THR A 282 -5.79 -10.31 19.73
CA THR A 282 -6.40 -10.06 21.05
C THR A 282 -6.36 -8.60 21.44
N ALA A 283 -7.32 -8.18 22.28
CA ALA A 283 -7.37 -6.84 22.86
C ALA A 283 -6.13 -6.53 23.72
N GLU A 284 -5.65 -7.52 24.50
CA GLU A 284 -4.46 -7.41 25.32
C GLU A 284 -3.20 -7.07 24.49
N ALA A 285 -3.00 -7.78 23.38
CA ALA A 285 -1.90 -7.53 22.47
C ALA A 285 -2.00 -6.13 21.84
N ALA A 286 -3.20 -5.71 21.43
CA ALA A 286 -3.43 -4.38 20.88
C ALA A 286 -3.05 -3.30 21.89
N LYS A 287 -3.55 -3.39 23.13
CA LYS A 287 -3.23 -2.48 24.23
C LYS A 287 -1.73 -2.39 24.45
N TYR A 288 -1.08 -3.55 24.62
CA TYR A 288 0.36 -3.61 24.89
C TYR A 288 1.22 -2.95 23.81
N LEU A 289 0.91 -3.20 22.52
CA LEU A 289 1.65 -2.59 21.42
C LEU A 289 1.43 -1.07 21.32
N ILE A 290 0.19 -0.62 21.58
CA ILE A 290 -0.17 0.81 21.59
C ILE A 290 0.57 1.56 22.68
N GLU A 291 0.62 1.01 23.90
CA GLU A 291 1.36 1.57 25.03
C GLU A 291 2.87 1.64 24.76
N ASN A 292 3.38 0.84 23.81
CA ASN A 292 4.78 0.82 23.38
C ASN A 292 5.06 1.64 22.11
N GLY A 293 4.09 2.42 21.63
CA GLY A 293 4.29 3.40 20.57
C GLY A 293 3.88 2.95 19.16
N ALA A 294 3.08 1.89 19.02
CA ALA A 294 2.53 1.51 17.71
C ALA A 294 1.54 2.58 17.21
N ASP A 295 1.67 2.96 15.93
CA ASP A 295 0.82 3.94 15.26
C ASP A 295 -0.34 3.29 14.47
N GLY A 296 -0.30 1.99 14.28
CA GLY A 296 -1.34 1.16 13.69
C GLY A 296 -1.18 -0.30 14.10
N ILE A 297 -2.27 -1.03 14.20
CA ILE A 297 -2.29 -2.43 14.64
C ILE A 297 -2.83 -3.32 13.53
N LYS A 298 -2.07 -4.33 13.14
CA LYS A 298 -2.47 -5.29 12.10
C LYS A 298 -2.95 -6.59 12.75
N VAL A 299 -4.22 -6.95 12.46
CA VAL A 299 -4.96 -8.03 13.12
C VAL A 299 -5.21 -9.18 12.16
N GLY A 300 -4.78 -10.40 12.56
CA GLY A 300 -5.04 -11.62 11.80
C GLY A 300 -3.98 -12.67 12.04
N ILE A 301 -4.30 -13.71 12.82
CA ILE A 301 -3.46 -14.90 13.01
C ILE A 301 -4.14 -16.09 12.35
N GLY A 302 -3.57 -16.50 11.21
CA GLY A 302 -4.01 -17.68 10.46
C GLY A 302 -5.28 -17.56 9.59
N PRO A 303 -5.88 -16.36 9.29
CA PRO A 303 -7.07 -16.31 8.45
C PRO A 303 -6.79 -16.32 6.94
N GLY A 304 -5.55 -16.12 6.52
CA GLY A 304 -5.18 -16.04 5.10
C GLY A 304 -5.45 -17.32 4.33
N SER A 305 -5.84 -17.21 3.04
CA SER A 305 -6.23 -18.34 2.18
C SER A 305 -5.14 -19.39 1.94
N ILE A 306 -3.88 -19.01 2.14
CA ILE A 306 -2.68 -19.86 1.96
C ILE A 306 -1.93 -20.07 3.29
N CYS A 307 -2.53 -19.67 4.41
CA CYS A 307 -1.96 -19.84 5.74
C CYS A 307 -2.44 -21.16 6.36
N THR A 308 -1.49 -21.93 6.91
CA THR A 308 -1.78 -23.18 7.61
C THR A 308 -1.44 -23.10 9.10
N THR A 309 -1.12 -21.94 9.65
CA THR A 309 -0.76 -21.75 11.07
C THR A 309 -1.77 -22.39 12.01
N ARG A 310 -3.08 -22.22 11.77
CA ARG A 310 -4.14 -22.79 12.64
C ARG A 310 -4.16 -24.31 12.64
N ILE A 311 -3.76 -24.95 11.53
CA ILE A 311 -3.69 -26.40 11.41
C ILE A 311 -2.37 -26.94 11.97
N ILE A 312 -1.25 -26.27 11.67
CA ILE A 312 0.09 -26.73 12.04
C ILE A 312 0.41 -26.42 13.51
N ALA A 313 0.14 -25.19 13.94
CA ALA A 313 0.42 -24.74 15.30
C ALA A 313 -0.79 -24.83 16.25
N GLY A 314 -2.00 -24.99 15.72
CA GLY A 314 -3.24 -25.04 16.52
C GLY A 314 -3.60 -23.69 17.16
N VAL A 315 -3.06 -22.57 16.66
CA VAL A 315 -3.23 -21.24 17.26
C VAL A 315 -3.92 -20.30 16.28
N GLY A 316 -4.84 -19.50 16.79
CA GLY A 316 -5.56 -18.48 16.02
C GLY A 316 -6.86 -18.06 16.70
N VAL A 317 -7.42 -16.95 16.22
CA VAL A 317 -8.75 -16.46 16.62
C VAL A 317 -9.56 -16.21 15.36
N PRO A 318 -10.86 -16.59 15.30
CA PRO A 318 -11.73 -16.26 14.18
C PRO A 318 -11.72 -14.76 13.89
N GLN A 319 -11.59 -14.38 12.61
CA GLN A 319 -11.12 -13.06 12.21
C GLN A 319 -12.05 -11.91 12.62
N LEU A 320 -13.38 -12.12 12.55
CA LEU A 320 -14.33 -11.07 12.94
C LEU A 320 -14.19 -10.73 14.42
N SER A 321 -14.11 -11.77 15.28
CA SER A 321 -13.90 -11.60 16.73
C SER A 321 -12.56 -10.92 17.03
N ALA A 322 -11.48 -11.35 16.37
CA ALA A 322 -10.16 -10.75 16.56
C ALA A 322 -10.14 -9.25 16.22
N ILE A 323 -10.81 -8.84 15.12
CA ILE A 323 -10.92 -7.42 14.75
C ILE A 323 -11.69 -6.65 15.81
N TYR A 324 -12.84 -7.15 16.22
CA TYR A 324 -13.68 -6.48 17.22
C TYR A 324 -12.92 -6.32 18.54
N ASP A 325 -12.34 -7.39 19.08
CA ASP A 325 -11.63 -7.38 20.36
C ASP A 325 -10.45 -6.39 20.34
N ALA A 326 -9.59 -6.46 19.31
CA ALA A 326 -8.48 -5.52 19.16
C ALA A 326 -8.96 -4.07 19.01
N SER A 327 -10.06 -3.84 18.32
CA SER A 327 -10.61 -2.51 18.09
C SER A 327 -11.11 -1.83 19.37
N THR A 328 -11.53 -2.60 20.38
CA THR A 328 -12.00 -2.05 21.68
C THR A 328 -10.92 -1.25 22.41
N GLU A 329 -9.66 -1.71 22.36
CA GLU A 329 -8.52 -1.01 22.94
C GLU A 329 -7.98 0.07 22.01
N ALA A 330 -7.90 -0.22 20.73
CA ALA A 330 -7.36 0.69 19.73
C ALA A 330 -8.16 2.01 19.62
N LYS A 331 -9.50 1.93 19.69
CA LYS A 331 -10.39 3.11 19.70
C LYS A 331 -10.12 4.04 20.86
N LYS A 332 -9.85 3.54 22.07
CA LYS A 332 -9.55 4.34 23.25
C LYS A 332 -8.30 5.21 23.05
N ALA A 333 -7.34 4.73 22.28
CA ALA A 333 -6.08 5.40 22.00
C ALA A 333 -6.04 6.12 20.64
N GLY A 334 -7.13 6.07 19.86
CA GLY A 334 -7.20 6.64 18.53
C GLY A 334 -6.26 5.97 17.49
N VAL A 335 -5.83 4.72 17.75
CA VAL A 335 -4.96 3.94 16.84
C VAL A 335 -5.82 3.13 15.89
N PRO A 336 -5.57 3.17 14.57
CA PRO A 336 -6.35 2.40 13.61
C PRO A 336 -6.01 0.91 13.63
N ILE A 337 -7.03 0.11 13.28
CA ILE A 337 -6.95 -1.34 13.07
C ILE A 337 -6.91 -1.64 11.57
N ILE A 338 -5.95 -2.46 11.15
CA ILE A 338 -5.83 -3.03 9.82
C ILE A 338 -6.28 -4.49 9.90
N ALA A 339 -7.40 -4.83 9.29
CA ALA A 339 -7.92 -6.20 9.26
C ALA A 339 -7.19 -7.00 8.15
N ASP A 340 -6.33 -7.94 8.54
CA ASP A 340 -5.45 -8.68 7.62
C ASP A 340 -5.86 -10.13 7.48
N GLY A 341 -6.35 -10.50 6.30
CA GLY A 341 -6.66 -11.86 5.91
C GLY A 341 -8.10 -12.31 6.11
N GLY A 342 -8.45 -13.44 5.52
CA GLY A 342 -9.79 -14.03 5.55
C GLY A 342 -10.79 -13.41 4.57
N LEU A 343 -10.37 -12.44 3.76
CA LEU A 343 -11.21 -11.70 2.83
C LEU A 343 -11.27 -12.38 1.47
N ARG A 344 -12.47 -12.73 1.01
CA ARG A 344 -12.73 -13.40 -0.28
C ARG A 344 -13.61 -12.56 -1.20
N TYR A 345 -14.53 -11.79 -0.61
CA TYR A 345 -15.50 -10.96 -1.28
C TYR A 345 -15.51 -9.55 -0.69
N SER A 346 -16.06 -8.58 -1.41
CA SER A 346 -16.29 -7.22 -0.88
C SER A 346 -17.16 -7.24 0.39
N GLY A 347 -18.11 -8.17 0.50
CA GLY A 347 -18.92 -8.36 1.71
C GLY A 347 -18.11 -8.70 2.96
N ASP A 348 -16.97 -9.41 2.83
CA ASP A 348 -16.09 -9.68 3.96
C ASP A 348 -15.36 -8.38 4.40
N ILE A 349 -14.97 -7.53 3.44
CA ILE A 349 -14.41 -6.21 3.71
C ILE A 349 -15.42 -5.33 4.47
N VAL A 350 -16.66 -5.33 4.02
CA VAL A 350 -17.80 -4.65 4.65
C VAL A 350 -17.93 -5.04 6.12
N LYS A 351 -17.94 -6.35 6.41
CA LYS A 351 -18.03 -6.88 7.76
C LYS A 351 -16.80 -6.53 8.61
N ALA A 352 -15.59 -6.58 8.03
CA ALA A 352 -14.35 -6.23 8.72
C ALA A 352 -14.33 -4.77 9.17
N LEU A 353 -14.75 -3.85 8.30
CA LEU A 353 -14.82 -2.41 8.60
C LEU A 353 -15.88 -2.12 9.66
N ALA A 354 -17.08 -2.70 9.54
CA ALA A 354 -18.16 -2.56 10.51
C ALA A 354 -17.79 -3.15 11.89
N ALA A 355 -16.96 -4.19 11.94
CA ALA A 355 -16.50 -4.80 13.20
C ALA A 355 -15.40 -4.00 13.93
N GLY A 356 -14.90 -2.92 13.35
CA GLY A 356 -13.89 -2.06 13.98
C GLY A 356 -12.60 -1.86 13.19
N GLY A 357 -12.49 -2.46 12.01
CA GLY A 357 -11.39 -2.17 11.08
C GLY A 357 -11.45 -0.74 10.54
N ASN A 358 -10.32 -0.06 10.45
CA ASN A 358 -10.23 1.26 9.80
C ASN A 358 -9.77 1.12 8.34
N CYS A 359 -9.14 0.02 8.01
CA CYS A 359 -8.83 -0.43 6.67
C CYS A 359 -8.60 -1.95 6.67
N VAL A 360 -8.51 -2.54 5.48
CA VAL A 360 -8.28 -3.97 5.30
C VAL A 360 -7.00 -4.22 4.50
N MET A 361 -6.27 -5.29 4.85
CA MET A 361 -5.11 -5.75 4.06
C MET A 361 -5.52 -6.91 3.17
N VAL A 362 -5.22 -6.77 1.89
CA VAL A 362 -5.66 -7.70 0.83
C VAL A 362 -4.45 -8.39 0.21
N GLY A 363 -4.45 -9.73 0.20
CA GLY A 363 -3.43 -10.57 -0.44
C GLY A 363 -3.97 -11.28 -1.68
N SER A 364 -4.76 -12.34 -1.51
CA SER A 364 -5.21 -13.23 -2.59
C SER A 364 -6.00 -12.52 -3.70
N MET A 365 -6.85 -11.56 -3.36
CA MET A 365 -7.63 -10.82 -4.36
C MET A 365 -6.75 -9.96 -5.28
N PHE A 366 -5.57 -9.52 -4.81
CA PHE A 366 -4.62 -8.73 -5.59
C PHE A 366 -3.50 -9.55 -6.24
N ALA A 367 -3.22 -10.76 -5.73
CA ALA A 367 -2.19 -11.63 -6.29
C ALA A 367 -2.41 -11.98 -7.77
N GLY A 368 -3.68 -12.01 -8.22
CA GLY A 368 -4.06 -12.28 -9.61
C GLY A 368 -3.98 -11.08 -10.56
N THR A 369 -3.68 -9.87 -10.07
CA THR A 369 -3.66 -8.67 -10.90
C THR A 369 -2.39 -8.57 -11.75
N GLU A 370 -2.46 -7.78 -12.83
CA GLU A 370 -1.35 -7.57 -13.75
C GLU A 370 -0.12 -6.99 -13.04
N GLU A 371 -0.34 -6.07 -12.10
CA GLU A 371 0.69 -5.32 -11.38
C GLU A 371 1.38 -6.11 -10.26
N SER A 372 0.81 -7.25 -9.84
CA SER A 372 1.44 -8.12 -8.83
C SER A 372 2.71 -8.78 -9.39
N PRO A 373 3.76 -9.01 -8.57
CA PRO A 373 5.04 -9.57 -9.04
C PRO A 373 5.00 -11.08 -9.30
N GLY A 374 3.97 -11.79 -8.85
CA GLY A 374 3.85 -13.24 -9.05
C GLY A 374 3.98 -13.63 -10.53
N GLU A 375 4.66 -14.73 -10.79
CA GLU A 375 4.87 -15.25 -12.13
C GLU A 375 3.54 -15.60 -12.82
N THR A 376 3.42 -15.27 -14.11
CA THR A 376 2.23 -15.64 -14.90
C THR A 376 2.36 -17.08 -15.38
N ILE A 377 1.38 -17.91 -15.05
CA ILE A 377 1.32 -19.35 -15.37
C ILE A 377 0.18 -19.57 -16.35
N ILE A 378 0.45 -20.31 -17.44
CA ILE A 378 -0.60 -20.78 -18.36
C ILE A 378 -0.92 -22.23 -17.98
N TYR A 379 -2.17 -22.50 -17.63
CA TYR A 379 -2.65 -23.83 -17.27
C TYR A 379 -4.03 -24.08 -17.87
N ASN A 380 -4.19 -25.21 -18.59
CA ASN A 380 -5.44 -25.55 -19.30
C ASN A 380 -5.98 -24.39 -20.16
N GLY A 381 -5.08 -23.68 -20.88
CA GLY A 381 -5.44 -22.56 -21.75
C GLY A 381 -5.85 -21.27 -21.05
N ARG A 382 -5.82 -21.22 -19.71
CA ARG A 382 -6.15 -20.04 -18.89
C ARG A 382 -4.90 -19.46 -18.24
N LYS A 383 -4.90 -18.14 -18.00
CA LYS A 383 -3.83 -17.43 -17.29
C LYS A 383 -4.09 -17.47 -15.79
N PHE A 384 -3.03 -17.73 -15.03
CA PHE A 384 -2.98 -17.68 -13.58
C PHE A 384 -1.75 -16.88 -13.14
N LYS A 385 -1.73 -16.46 -11.89
CA LYS A 385 -0.54 -15.89 -11.23
C LYS A 385 -0.12 -16.81 -10.08
N ALA A 386 1.20 -16.96 -9.92
CA ALA A 386 1.75 -17.65 -8.74
C ALA A 386 1.38 -16.86 -7.48
N TYR A 387 0.96 -17.58 -6.44
CA TYR A 387 0.63 -16.99 -5.15
C TYR A 387 1.10 -17.93 -4.05
N ARG A 388 1.91 -17.40 -3.09
CA ARG A 388 2.45 -18.21 -2.01
C ARG A 388 2.34 -17.54 -0.65
N GLY A 389 2.14 -18.36 0.39
CA GLY A 389 2.21 -17.93 1.78
C GLY A 389 3.62 -17.59 2.19
N MET A 390 3.78 -16.57 3.02
CA MET A 390 5.09 -16.19 3.55
C MET A 390 5.70 -17.29 4.45
N GLY A 391 4.87 -18.20 4.98
CA GLY A 391 5.28 -19.41 5.71
C GLY A 391 5.50 -20.64 4.82
N SER A 392 5.44 -20.54 3.49
CA SER A 392 5.80 -21.63 2.59
C SER A 392 7.32 -21.85 2.57
N ILE A 393 7.75 -23.06 2.28
CA ILE A 393 9.18 -23.41 2.17
C ILE A 393 9.90 -22.47 1.20
N ASP A 394 9.30 -22.19 0.05
CA ASP A 394 9.91 -21.33 -0.97
C ASP A 394 10.04 -19.88 -0.52
N ALA A 395 9.04 -19.34 0.19
CA ALA A 395 9.11 -17.99 0.75
C ALA A 395 10.14 -17.92 1.90
N MET A 396 10.20 -18.94 2.75
CA MET A 396 11.18 -19.01 3.83
C MET A 396 12.62 -19.08 3.31
N LYS A 397 12.89 -19.82 2.22
CA LYS A 397 14.19 -19.83 1.52
C LYS A 397 14.54 -18.44 0.95
N ALA A 398 13.56 -17.71 0.49
CA ALA A 398 13.73 -16.36 -0.06
C ALA A 398 13.94 -15.28 1.00
N GLY A 399 13.76 -15.57 2.31
CA GLY A 399 14.05 -14.65 3.40
C GLY A 399 12.94 -14.46 4.45
N SER A 400 11.78 -15.12 4.35
CA SER A 400 10.68 -14.95 5.32
C SER A 400 10.74 -15.87 6.55
N ALA A 401 11.78 -16.68 6.69
CA ALA A 401 11.92 -17.60 7.82
C ALA A 401 11.94 -16.91 9.19
N ASP A 402 12.43 -15.65 9.26
CA ASP A 402 12.41 -14.84 10.47
C ASP A 402 10.99 -14.49 10.95
N ARG A 403 10.04 -14.33 10.04
CA ARG A 403 8.62 -14.09 10.35
C ARG A 403 8.03 -15.21 11.23
N TYR A 404 8.51 -16.45 11.03
CA TYR A 404 8.07 -17.67 11.71
C TYR A 404 9.06 -18.17 12.76
N PHE A 405 9.98 -17.31 13.22
CA PHE A 405 10.99 -17.63 14.25
C PHE A 405 11.95 -18.76 13.86
N GLN A 406 12.11 -19.02 12.55
CA GLN A 406 12.96 -20.11 12.01
C GLN A 406 14.22 -19.59 11.29
N LYS A 407 14.62 -18.34 11.56
CA LYS A 407 15.87 -17.76 11.01
C LYS A 407 17.07 -18.50 11.63
N GLY A 408 17.97 -18.98 10.76
CA GLY A 408 19.18 -19.72 11.17
C GLY A 408 19.11 -21.22 10.96
N GLU A 409 17.96 -21.80 10.65
CA GLU A 409 17.90 -23.19 10.21
C GLU A 409 18.40 -23.29 8.75
N VAL A 410 19.57 -23.91 8.59
CA VAL A 410 20.23 -24.07 7.28
C VAL A 410 19.66 -25.28 6.52
N ASN A 411 19.14 -26.26 7.25
CA ASN A 411 18.58 -27.46 6.64
C ASN A 411 17.11 -27.27 6.31
N VAL A 412 16.81 -27.09 5.02
CA VAL A 412 15.45 -26.92 4.50
C VAL A 412 14.48 -28.03 4.96
N MET A 413 14.96 -29.23 5.16
CA MET A 413 14.15 -30.38 5.62
C MET A 413 13.70 -30.25 7.07
N LYS A 414 14.29 -29.32 7.83
CA LYS A 414 13.91 -29.04 9.22
C LYS A 414 12.99 -27.84 9.37
N LEU A 415 12.77 -27.09 8.29
CA LEU A 415 11.77 -26.01 8.32
C LEU A 415 10.36 -26.57 8.49
N VAL A 416 9.57 -25.97 9.36
CA VAL A 416 8.17 -26.28 9.58
C VAL A 416 7.31 -25.25 8.87
N PRO A 417 6.74 -25.54 7.69
CA PRO A 417 5.98 -24.57 6.93
C PRO A 417 4.60 -24.32 7.56
N GLU A 418 4.24 -23.05 7.63
CA GLU A 418 2.90 -22.57 8.04
C GLU A 418 2.15 -21.90 6.88
N GLY A 419 2.46 -22.29 5.65
CA GLY A 419 1.85 -21.77 4.44
C GLY A 419 2.13 -22.66 3.23
N ILE A 420 1.30 -22.51 2.22
CA ILE A 420 1.37 -23.28 0.98
C ILE A 420 1.70 -22.39 -0.22
N VAL A 421 2.09 -23.03 -1.32
CA VAL A 421 2.24 -22.43 -2.65
C VAL A 421 1.04 -22.82 -3.50
N GLY A 422 0.49 -21.88 -4.23
CA GLY A 422 -0.64 -22.09 -5.11
C GLY A 422 -0.63 -21.13 -6.28
N ARG A 423 -1.74 -21.05 -6.97
CA ARG A 423 -2.00 -20.11 -8.06
C ARG A 423 -3.40 -19.52 -7.91
N VAL A 424 -3.56 -18.28 -8.40
CA VAL A 424 -4.86 -17.60 -8.45
C VAL A 424 -5.17 -17.23 -9.91
N PRO A 425 -6.45 -17.17 -10.31
CA PRO A 425 -6.81 -16.72 -11.64
C PRO A 425 -6.27 -15.31 -11.93
N PHE A 426 -5.82 -15.08 -13.16
CA PHE A 426 -5.46 -13.75 -13.64
C PHE A 426 -6.71 -12.87 -13.73
N LYS A 427 -6.64 -11.65 -13.17
CA LYS A 427 -7.80 -10.75 -13.01
C LYS A 427 -7.71 -9.44 -13.79
N GLY A 428 -6.70 -9.27 -14.65
CA GLY A 428 -6.48 -7.99 -15.34
C GLY A 428 -5.90 -6.92 -14.44
N LYS A 429 -6.24 -5.67 -14.71
CA LYS A 429 -5.68 -4.50 -13.96
C LYS A 429 -6.22 -4.41 -12.55
N LEU A 430 -5.35 -3.95 -11.62
CA LEU A 430 -5.72 -3.72 -10.22
C LEU A 430 -6.90 -2.76 -10.08
N ALA A 431 -6.92 -1.68 -10.87
CA ALA A 431 -7.98 -0.66 -10.83
C ALA A 431 -9.39 -1.25 -10.99
N GLU A 432 -9.57 -2.24 -11.88
CA GLU A 432 -10.86 -2.91 -12.10
C GLU A 432 -11.30 -3.68 -10.85
N THR A 433 -10.36 -4.41 -10.22
CA THR A 433 -10.63 -5.12 -8.96
C THR A 433 -10.97 -4.14 -7.84
N VAL A 434 -10.20 -3.07 -7.67
CA VAL A 434 -10.43 -2.05 -6.64
C VAL A 434 -11.79 -1.38 -6.83
N TYR A 435 -12.16 -1.06 -8.07
CA TYR A 435 -13.47 -0.46 -8.38
C TYR A 435 -14.63 -1.33 -7.89
N GLN A 436 -14.57 -2.65 -8.12
CA GLN A 436 -15.59 -3.60 -7.64
C GLN A 436 -15.63 -3.68 -6.11
N LEU A 437 -14.45 -3.71 -5.45
CA LEU A 437 -14.39 -3.77 -3.99
C LEU A 437 -14.95 -2.50 -3.36
N VAL A 438 -14.59 -1.33 -3.85
CA VAL A 438 -15.11 -0.04 -3.37
C VAL A 438 -16.60 0.09 -3.64
N GLY A 439 -17.08 -0.40 -4.78
CA GLY A 439 -18.52 -0.48 -5.09
C GLY A 439 -19.28 -1.29 -4.04
N GLY A 440 -18.76 -2.46 -3.66
CA GLY A 440 -19.34 -3.29 -2.60
C GLY A 440 -19.31 -2.61 -1.22
N ILE A 441 -18.21 -1.91 -0.87
CA ILE A 441 -18.11 -1.13 0.37
C ILE A 441 -19.22 -0.07 0.41
N ARG A 442 -19.33 0.75 -0.64
CA ARG A 442 -20.35 1.81 -0.74
C ARG A 442 -21.77 1.25 -0.65
N ALA A 443 -22.03 0.13 -1.31
CA ALA A 443 -23.34 -0.54 -1.22
C ALA A 443 -23.66 -0.96 0.21
N GLY A 444 -22.71 -1.61 0.91
CA GLY A 444 -22.88 -2.02 2.30
C GLY A 444 -23.14 -0.82 3.24
N MET A 445 -22.40 0.29 3.05
CA MET A 445 -22.62 1.54 3.79
C MET A 445 -24.04 2.09 3.54
N GLY A 446 -24.49 2.13 2.30
CA GLY A 446 -25.83 2.57 1.92
C GLY A 446 -26.94 1.73 2.58
N TYR A 447 -26.81 0.40 2.58
CA TYR A 447 -27.76 -0.50 3.26
C TYR A 447 -27.82 -0.31 4.78
N CYS A 448 -26.72 0.09 5.39
CA CYS A 448 -26.62 0.31 6.84
C CYS A 448 -26.89 1.77 7.27
N GLY A 449 -27.09 2.69 6.33
CA GLY A 449 -27.24 4.12 6.64
C GLY A 449 -25.96 4.77 7.18
N ALA A 450 -24.81 4.21 6.89
CA ALA A 450 -23.51 4.70 7.36
C ALA A 450 -22.91 5.71 6.37
N LYS A 451 -22.72 6.96 6.79
CA LYS A 451 -22.11 8.01 5.97
C LYS A 451 -20.59 7.90 5.86
N ASP A 452 -19.95 7.27 6.83
CA ASP A 452 -18.51 7.06 6.95
C ASP A 452 -18.21 5.77 7.73
N ILE A 453 -16.91 5.37 7.79
CA ILE A 453 -16.48 4.13 8.44
C ILE A 453 -16.71 4.19 9.95
N ASP A 454 -16.49 5.33 10.60
CA ASP A 454 -16.64 5.47 12.05
C ASP A 454 -18.13 5.29 12.45
N THR A 455 -19.06 5.88 11.70
CA THR A 455 -20.50 5.65 11.89
C THR A 455 -20.88 4.19 11.65
N TRP A 456 -20.23 3.54 10.64
CA TRP A 456 -20.52 2.14 10.32
C TRP A 456 -20.16 1.16 11.43
N GLN A 457 -19.19 1.47 12.26
CA GLN A 457 -18.79 0.65 13.41
C GLN A 457 -19.83 0.58 14.53
N THR A 458 -20.98 1.23 14.36
CA THR A 458 -22.17 1.09 15.22
C THR A 458 -23.22 0.16 14.65
N ALA A 459 -23.02 -0.39 13.43
CA ALA A 459 -23.96 -1.28 12.78
C ALA A 459 -24.14 -2.59 13.52
N ARG A 460 -25.33 -3.15 13.42
CA ARG A 460 -25.67 -4.40 14.10
C ARG A 460 -25.39 -5.61 13.21
N PHE A 461 -24.95 -6.69 13.82
CA PHE A 461 -24.77 -7.98 13.18
C PHE A 461 -25.87 -8.95 13.62
N ILE A 462 -26.23 -9.88 12.72
CA ILE A 462 -27.03 -11.04 13.02
C ILE A 462 -26.18 -12.30 12.75
N ARG A 463 -26.17 -13.23 13.68
CA ARG A 463 -25.54 -14.53 13.48
C ARG A 463 -26.41 -15.40 12.57
N ILE A 464 -25.77 -16.09 11.63
CA ILE A 464 -26.44 -17.01 10.70
C ILE A 464 -25.99 -18.44 10.92
N THR A 465 -26.75 -19.39 10.39
CA THR A 465 -26.46 -20.84 10.42
C THR A 465 -25.75 -21.28 9.14
N SER A 466 -25.31 -22.54 9.09
CA SER A 466 -24.77 -23.13 7.86
C SER A 466 -25.76 -23.07 6.69
N SER A 467 -27.07 -23.19 6.95
CA SER A 467 -28.10 -22.99 5.92
C SER A 467 -28.13 -21.54 5.42
N GLY A 468 -27.97 -20.57 6.31
CA GLY A 468 -27.85 -19.15 5.94
C GLY A 468 -26.61 -18.86 5.09
N VAL A 469 -25.49 -19.57 5.32
CA VAL A 469 -24.31 -19.45 4.43
C VAL A 469 -24.63 -19.96 3.02
N THR A 470 -25.38 -21.05 2.89
CA THR A 470 -25.84 -21.54 1.58
C THR A 470 -26.76 -20.54 0.89
N GLU A 471 -27.70 -19.93 1.65
CA GLU A 471 -28.63 -18.90 1.16
C GLU A 471 -27.92 -17.65 0.68
N ASN A 472 -26.76 -17.30 1.23
CA ASN A 472 -25.96 -16.14 0.81
C ASN A 472 -25.40 -16.26 -0.61
N HIS A 473 -25.28 -17.46 -1.15
CA HIS A 473 -24.76 -17.70 -2.49
C HIS A 473 -25.89 -18.02 -3.46
N PRO A 474 -25.75 -17.71 -4.76
CA PRO A 474 -26.68 -18.19 -5.78
C PRO A 474 -26.84 -19.71 -5.66
N HIS A 475 -28.07 -20.17 -5.51
CA HIS A 475 -28.44 -21.58 -5.34
C HIS A 475 -29.61 -21.93 -6.27
N ASP A 476 -29.80 -23.22 -6.52
CA ASP A 476 -30.87 -23.75 -7.39
C ASP A 476 -30.84 -23.25 -8.84
N ILE A 477 -29.71 -22.71 -9.28
CA ILE A 477 -29.49 -22.26 -10.67
C ILE A 477 -28.10 -22.65 -11.19
N THR A 478 -27.98 -22.78 -12.49
CA THR A 478 -26.67 -22.88 -13.16
C THR A 478 -26.21 -21.46 -13.58
N ILE A 479 -25.02 -21.06 -13.12
CA ILE A 479 -24.43 -19.77 -13.52
C ILE A 479 -23.99 -19.89 -14.99
N THR A 480 -24.57 -19.06 -15.86
CA THR A 480 -24.25 -19.05 -17.30
C THR A 480 -23.35 -17.89 -17.72
N SER A 481 -23.20 -16.89 -16.85
CA SER A 481 -22.32 -15.73 -17.06
C SER A 481 -21.66 -15.34 -15.75
N GLU A 482 -20.33 -15.25 -15.75
CA GLU A 482 -19.56 -14.77 -14.62
C GLU A 482 -19.70 -13.26 -14.46
N THR A 483 -19.71 -12.78 -13.22
CA THR A 483 -19.68 -11.36 -12.90
C THR A 483 -18.32 -10.96 -12.33
N PRO A 484 -17.86 -9.71 -12.54
CA PRO A 484 -16.51 -9.32 -12.14
C PRO A 484 -16.27 -9.35 -10.61
N ASN A 485 -17.33 -9.35 -9.81
CA ASN A 485 -17.30 -9.29 -8.35
C ASN A 485 -17.74 -10.59 -7.66
N TYR A 486 -18.13 -11.61 -8.41
CA TYR A 486 -18.53 -12.90 -7.87
C TYR A 486 -18.04 -14.06 -8.74
N SER A 487 -17.28 -14.96 -8.14
CA SER A 487 -16.93 -16.26 -8.68
C SER A 487 -17.03 -17.31 -7.57
N ARG A 488 -17.62 -18.47 -7.87
CA ARG A 488 -17.39 -19.65 -7.00
C ARG A 488 -15.99 -20.13 -7.32
N GLY A 489 -15.10 -20.16 -6.32
CA GLY A 489 -13.82 -20.86 -6.46
C GLY A 489 -14.10 -22.34 -6.84
N GLU A 490 -13.43 -22.82 -7.90
CA GLU A 490 -13.38 -24.26 -8.24
C GLU A 490 -12.64 -25.03 -7.17
#